data_7306e11b4566743ee4dcbf665dd35f91
#
_entry.id   7306e11b4566743ee4dcbf665dd35f91
#
_cell.length_a   1.000
_cell.length_b   1.000
_cell.length_c   1.000
_cell.angle_alpha   90.00
_cell.angle_beta   90.00
_cell.angle_gamma   90.00
#
_symmetry.space_group_name_H-M   'P 1'
#
loop_
_entity.id
_entity.type
_entity.pdbx_description
1 polymer ?
#
loop_
_entity_poly.entity_id
_entity_poly.type
_entity_poly.pdbx_seq_one_letter_code
_entity_poly.pdbx_strand_id
1 'polypeptide(L)'
;MRSISAVEYTKKGADTCIKCHDESAEYPVFDIFKTKHASVADSRSPFSGLQCEACHGPGVKGIQFMEEALKTGSHVGRVRPGDKRPPIFNFGPKSNESVDAQNGMCLDCHEDDDHIVWQGSAHQMGEVACADCHMVHTAHDPAMDKSKQDQVCYGCHQKQRSEFLKPSSHPVATGDLSCSDCHASHGADTHAMLVKPTINETCYSCHAEKRGPFLWEHAPASEDCALCHTPHGSIHPDLLVKRAPQLCRDCHSEQGHPSLAQTDLGSGGNSSTFLLSGSCTNCHSQVHGSNHPSGLKMMR
;
A
#
# COMPACT_ATOMS: atom_id res chain seq x y z
N MET A 1 5.25 36.07 33.25
CA MET A 1 6.31 35.45 32.48
C MET A 1 6.43 34.00 32.95
N ARG A 2 5.95 33.01 32.18
CA ARG A 2 6.22 31.59 32.49
C ARG A 2 7.66 31.33 32.06
N SER A 3 8.52 30.93 32.96
CA SER A 3 9.84 30.42 32.63
C SER A 3 9.70 29.25 31.70
N ILE A 4 10.15 29.39 30.45
CA ILE A 4 10.36 28.26 29.54
C ILE A 4 11.55 27.50 30.18
N SER A 5 11.28 26.39 30.88
CA SER A 5 12.36 25.51 31.33
C SER A 5 13.11 25.04 30.09
N ALA A 6 14.44 25.24 30.10
CA ALA A 6 15.28 24.76 29.02
C ALA A 6 15.04 23.27 28.80
N VAL A 7 14.89 22.89 27.55
CA VAL A 7 14.77 21.47 27.15
C VAL A 7 16.12 20.81 27.40
N GLU A 8 16.14 19.73 28.20
CA GLU A 8 17.37 19.03 28.57
C GLU A 8 17.43 17.67 27.90
N TYR A 9 18.49 17.48 27.12
CA TYR A 9 18.85 16.19 26.47
C TYR A 9 19.85 15.42 27.34
N THR A 10 19.92 14.10 27.15
CA THR A 10 20.84 13.23 27.90
C THR A 10 22.29 13.46 27.45
N LYS A 11 23.21 13.48 28.41
CA LYS A 11 24.64 13.74 28.11
C LYS A 11 25.33 12.59 27.36
N LYS A 12 24.79 11.37 27.45
CA LYS A 12 25.37 10.15 26.86
C LYS A 12 24.57 9.59 25.69
N GLY A 13 23.52 10.31 25.24
CA GLY A 13 22.70 9.89 24.12
C GLY A 13 22.16 8.46 24.28
N ALA A 14 22.29 7.65 23.24
CA ALA A 14 21.81 6.27 23.18
C ALA A 14 22.32 5.38 24.32
N ASP A 15 23.56 5.57 24.80
CA ASP A 15 24.13 4.80 25.93
C ASP A 15 23.34 4.95 27.23
N THR A 16 22.51 5.98 27.32
CA THR A 16 21.62 6.14 28.45
C THR A 16 20.39 5.25 28.32
N CYS A 17 19.82 5.15 27.13
CA CYS A 17 18.57 4.44 26.83
C CYS A 17 18.76 2.91 26.78
N ILE A 18 19.85 2.45 26.17
CA ILE A 18 20.14 1.01 25.97
C ILE A 18 20.47 0.24 27.25
N LYS A 19 20.62 0.93 28.39
CA LYS A 19 20.75 0.26 29.69
C LYS A 19 19.47 -0.47 30.13
N CYS A 20 18.32 -0.06 29.60
CA CYS A 20 17.02 -0.64 29.89
C CYS A 20 16.32 -1.18 28.62
N HIS A 21 16.67 -0.61 27.45
CA HIS A 21 16.14 -1.02 26.14
C HIS A 21 17.15 -1.93 25.44
N ASP A 22 17.47 -3.05 26.06
CA ASP A 22 18.36 -4.07 25.53
C ASP A 22 17.59 -5.16 24.73
N GLU A 23 18.28 -6.23 24.34
CA GLU A 23 17.69 -7.33 23.56
C GLU A 23 16.60 -8.11 24.33
N SER A 24 16.55 -7.99 25.66
CA SER A 24 15.53 -8.63 26.51
C SER A 24 14.29 -7.78 26.72
N ALA A 25 14.30 -6.54 26.26
CA ALA A 25 13.15 -5.63 26.36
C ALA A 25 11.96 -6.13 25.54
N GLU A 26 10.73 -5.80 25.99
CA GLU A 26 9.49 -6.12 25.25
C GLU A 26 9.52 -5.60 23.80
N TYR A 27 10.19 -4.48 23.60
CA TYR A 27 10.43 -3.87 22.28
C TYR A 27 11.93 -3.72 22.06
N PRO A 28 12.61 -4.72 21.46
CA PRO A 28 14.04 -4.65 21.21
C PRO A 28 14.35 -3.53 20.20
N VAL A 29 15.35 -2.72 20.53
CA VAL A 29 15.70 -1.53 19.73
C VAL A 29 17.04 -1.65 19.01
N PHE A 30 17.85 -2.67 19.31
CA PHE A 30 19.23 -2.78 18.81
C PHE A 30 19.35 -2.90 17.30
N ASP A 31 18.30 -3.37 16.63
CA ASP A 31 18.32 -3.47 15.18
C ASP A 31 18.33 -2.11 14.48
N ILE A 32 17.98 -1.01 15.19
CA ILE A 32 18.14 0.34 14.64
C ILE A 32 19.60 0.62 14.24
N PHE A 33 20.57 0.06 15.00
CA PHE A 33 22.01 0.23 14.73
C PHE A 33 22.46 -0.39 13.40
N LYS A 34 21.63 -1.22 12.79
CA LYS A 34 21.84 -1.82 11.46
C LYS A 34 21.22 -1.00 10.33
N THR A 35 20.53 0.09 10.66
CA THR A 35 19.79 0.92 9.69
C THR A 35 20.56 2.19 9.31
N LYS A 36 20.10 2.87 8.28
CA LYS A 36 20.64 4.18 7.88
C LYS A 36 20.43 5.25 8.96
N HIS A 37 19.40 5.14 9.79
CA HIS A 37 19.16 6.08 10.89
C HIS A 37 20.29 6.09 11.92
N ALA A 38 21.04 5.01 12.07
CA ALA A 38 22.16 4.90 12.99
C ALA A 38 23.52 5.33 12.39
N SER A 39 23.54 5.88 11.19
CA SER A 39 24.77 6.33 10.54
C SER A 39 25.32 7.60 11.20
N VAL A 40 26.28 7.49 12.09
CA VAL A 40 26.90 8.63 12.78
C VAL A 40 27.66 9.55 11.82
N ALA A 41 28.14 9.01 10.70
CA ALA A 41 28.91 9.75 9.69
C ALA A 41 28.02 10.59 8.74
N ASP A 42 26.74 10.33 8.67
CA ASP A 42 25.78 11.11 7.87
C ASP A 42 25.11 12.17 8.74
N SER A 43 25.43 13.43 8.50
CA SER A 43 24.90 14.56 9.29
C SER A 43 23.38 14.70 9.24
N ARG A 44 22.71 14.06 8.28
CA ARG A 44 21.24 14.01 8.16
C ARG A 44 20.62 12.90 9.03
N SER A 45 21.43 11.95 9.47
CA SER A 45 20.97 10.84 10.29
C SER A 45 20.69 11.30 11.74
N PRO A 46 19.61 10.79 12.37
CA PRO A 46 19.33 11.03 13.79
C PRO A 46 20.54 10.77 14.71
N PHE A 47 21.32 9.74 14.40
CA PHE A 47 22.46 9.32 15.24
C PHE A 47 23.71 10.18 15.08
N SER A 48 23.76 11.09 14.10
CA SER A 48 24.82 12.10 14.04
C SER A 48 24.68 13.21 15.12
N GLY A 49 23.50 13.32 15.74
CA GLY A 49 23.15 14.36 16.72
C GLY A 49 22.47 13.79 17.95
N LEU A 50 21.17 13.95 18.04
CA LEU A 50 20.35 13.61 19.23
C LEU A 50 20.10 12.12 19.42
N GLN A 51 20.41 11.28 18.44
CA GLN A 51 20.27 9.83 18.48
C GLN A 51 18.82 9.39 18.77
N CYS A 52 18.57 8.59 19.83
CA CYS A 52 17.21 8.18 20.19
C CYS A 52 16.29 9.38 20.47
N GLU A 53 16.85 10.45 21.02
CA GLU A 53 16.09 11.65 21.39
C GLU A 53 15.71 12.51 20.17
N ALA A 54 16.27 12.23 18.98
CA ALA A 54 15.83 12.86 17.74
C ALA A 54 14.37 12.53 17.41
N CYS A 55 13.93 11.32 17.75
CA CYS A 55 12.56 10.85 17.52
C CYS A 55 11.72 10.85 18.81
N HIS A 56 12.33 10.46 19.93
CA HIS A 56 11.63 10.29 21.21
C HIS A 56 11.64 11.55 22.09
N GLY A 57 12.21 12.64 21.59
CA GLY A 57 12.34 13.88 22.35
C GLY A 57 13.27 13.77 23.56
N PRO A 58 13.36 14.85 24.36
CA PRO A 58 14.31 14.95 25.46
C PRO A 58 14.02 13.94 26.59
N GLY A 59 14.96 13.03 26.84
CA GLY A 59 14.79 11.87 27.71
C GLY A 59 15.06 12.10 29.19
N VAL A 60 15.66 13.21 29.59
CA VAL A 60 16.11 13.43 31.01
C VAL A 60 14.96 13.26 32.02
N LYS A 61 13.81 13.85 31.77
CA LYS A 61 12.64 13.70 32.65
C LYS A 61 12.06 12.29 32.66
N GLY A 62 12.09 11.61 31.51
CA GLY A 62 11.68 10.22 31.39
C GLY A 62 12.57 9.29 32.23
N ILE A 63 13.89 9.48 32.14
CA ILE A 63 14.86 8.69 32.93
C ILE A 63 14.66 8.92 34.41
N GLN A 64 14.54 10.16 34.88
CA GLN A 64 14.27 10.49 36.28
C GLN A 64 12.99 9.81 36.78
N PHE A 65 11.93 9.85 35.99
CA PHE A 65 10.67 9.17 36.28
C PHE A 65 10.87 7.66 36.46
N MET A 66 11.62 7.01 35.54
CA MET A 66 11.90 5.58 35.59
C MET A 66 12.78 5.19 36.79
N GLU A 67 13.82 5.97 37.09
CA GLU A 67 14.69 5.75 38.24
C GLU A 67 13.92 5.83 39.58
N GLU A 68 12.97 6.76 39.68
CA GLU A 68 12.11 6.89 40.85
C GLU A 68 11.13 5.71 40.96
N ALA A 69 10.54 5.29 39.87
CA ALA A 69 9.65 4.14 39.82
C ALA A 69 10.38 2.83 40.24
N LEU A 70 11.62 2.65 39.82
CA LEU A 70 12.45 1.52 40.24
C LEU A 70 12.76 1.54 41.74
N LYS A 71 13.08 2.72 42.31
CA LYS A 71 13.33 2.88 43.75
C LYS A 71 12.12 2.57 44.62
N THR A 72 10.91 2.84 44.10
CA THR A 72 9.65 2.60 44.80
C THR A 72 9.10 1.18 44.61
N GLY A 73 9.82 0.31 43.90
CA GLY A 73 9.40 -1.05 43.64
C GLY A 73 8.20 -1.15 42.65
N SER A 74 7.87 -0.05 41.99
CA SER A 74 6.88 -0.05 40.93
C SER A 74 7.45 -0.81 39.75
N HIS A 75 6.82 -1.92 39.37
CA HIS A 75 7.24 -2.70 38.19
C HIS A 75 7.08 -1.84 36.95
N VAL A 76 8.18 -1.52 36.32
CA VAL A 76 8.25 -0.90 34.99
C VAL A 76 8.10 -1.98 33.92
N GLY A 77 7.05 -2.77 34.06
CA GLY A 77 6.68 -3.77 33.06
C GLY A 77 5.20 -3.68 32.79
N ARG A 78 4.79 -3.50 31.55
CA ARG A 78 3.42 -3.31 31.07
C ARG A 78 2.67 -2.16 31.74
N VAL A 79 2.74 -0.99 31.11
CA VAL A 79 1.89 0.15 31.46
C VAL A 79 0.43 -0.27 31.30
N ARG A 80 -0.32 -0.28 32.41
CA ARG A 80 -1.77 -0.59 32.40
C ARG A 80 -2.57 0.68 32.06
N PRO A 81 -3.80 0.54 31.55
CA PRO A 81 -4.69 1.68 31.43
C PRO A 81 -4.81 2.43 32.77
N GLY A 82 -4.49 3.73 32.76
CA GLY A 82 -4.51 4.60 33.97
C GLY A 82 -3.17 4.77 34.68
N ASP A 83 -2.14 4.03 34.31
CA ASP A 83 -0.79 4.26 34.87
C ASP A 83 -0.19 5.55 34.32
N LYS A 84 0.59 6.25 35.19
CA LYS A 84 1.41 7.37 34.73
C LYS A 84 2.50 6.86 33.81
N ARG A 85 2.58 7.43 32.61
CA ARG A 85 3.62 7.08 31.62
C ARG A 85 4.84 8.00 31.78
N PRO A 86 6.03 7.51 31.43
CA PRO A 86 7.20 8.36 31.32
C PRO A 86 6.93 9.51 30.34
N PRO A 87 7.37 10.74 30.64
CA PRO A 87 7.26 11.89 29.77
C PRO A 87 8.29 11.78 28.62
N ILE A 88 8.10 10.82 27.75
CA ILE A 88 8.92 10.55 26.57
C ILE A 88 7.97 10.32 25.39
N PHE A 89 8.30 10.85 24.23
CA PHE A 89 7.49 10.70 23.05
C PHE A 89 7.48 9.23 22.58
N ASN A 90 6.31 8.69 22.29
CA ASN A 90 6.18 7.32 21.83
C ASN A 90 5.28 7.22 20.59
N PHE A 91 5.43 6.12 19.84
CA PHE A 91 4.78 5.89 18.55
C PHE A 91 3.87 4.66 18.60
N GLY A 92 3.00 4.58 17.60
CA GLY A 92 2.11 3.45 17.36
C GLY A 92 0.76 3.57 18.08
N PRO A 93 -0.10 2.55 17.94
CA PRO A 93 -1.53 2.62 18.32
C PRO A 93 -1.76 2.75 19.84
N LYS A 94 -0.74 2.52 20.65
CA LYS A 94 -0.80 2.70 22.11
C LYS A 94 -0.21 4.05 22.56
N SER A 95 0.22 4.90 21.63
CA SER A 95 0.71 6.24 21.94
C SER A 95 -0.42 7.12 22.51
N ASN A 96 -0.04 8.09 23.35
CA ASN A 96 -0.93 9.16 23.78
C ASN A 96 -0.82 10.39 22.87
N GLU A 97 0.16 10.39 21.98
CA GLU A 97 0.40 11.48 21.04
C GLU A 97 -0.58 11.36 19.86
N SER A 98 -1.03 12.51 19.34
CA SER A 98 -1.84 12.51 18.14
C SER A 98 -1.07 11.93 16.96
N VAL A 99 -1.78 11.38 15.98
CA VAL A 99 -1.16 10.85 14.74
C VAL A 99 -0.37 11.95 14.02
N ASP A 100 -0.89 13.17 13.96
CA ASP A 100 -0.18 14.30 13.36
C ASP A 100 1.14 14.63 14.10
N ALA A 101 1.15 14.54 15.44
CA ALA A 101 2.38 14.74 16.19
C ALA A 101 3.38 13.60 15.93
N GLN A 102 2.91 12.35 15.86
CA GLN A 102 3.77 11.21 15.52
C GLN A 102 4.35 11.35 14.11
N ASN A 103 3.54 11.71 13.13
CA ASN A 103 3.95 11.90 11.74
C ASN A 103 4.90 13.09 11.60
N GLY A 104 4.66 14.19 12.33
CA GLY A 104 5.51 15.36 12.35
C GLY A 104 6.97 15.03 12.70
N MET A 105 7.20 14.13 13.66
CA MET A 105 8.55 13.71 14.03
C MET A 105 9.31 13.02 12.87
N CYS A 106 8.60 12.36 11.97
CA CYS A 106 9.20 11.75 10.78
C CYS A 106 9.37 12.78 9.66
N LEU A 107 8.34 13.60 9.43
CA LEU A 107 8.29 14.58 8.36
C LEU A 107 9.28 15.74 8.57
N ASP A 108 9.73 16.02 9.79
CA ASP A 108 10.81 16.98 10.04
C ASP A 108 12.09 16.69 9.21
N CYS A 109 12.26 15.43 8.79
CA CYS A 109 13.38 15.00 7.95
C CYS A 109 12.93 14.34 6.63
N HIS A 110 11.69 13.82 6.57
CA HIS A 110 11.13 13.07 5.44
C HIS A 110 9.98 13.82 4.74
N GLU A 111 10.06 15.14 4.64
CA GLU A 111 9.02 15.94 4.00
C GLU A 111 9.18 16.00 2.46
N ASP A 112 10.36 15.64 1.94
CA ASP A 112 10.71 15.68 0.52
C ASP A 112 10.35 14.38 -0.23
N ASP A 113 10.61 14.36 -1.54
CA ASP A 113 10.46 13.22 -2.46
C ASP A 113 9.02 12.65 -2.44
N ASP A 114 8.89 11.38 -2.15
CA ASP A 114 7.60 10.66 -2.20
C ASP A 114 6.60 11.11 -1.10
N HIS A 115 7.01 11.96 -0.17
CA HIS A 115 6.17 12.43 0.93
C HIS A 115 5.58 13.84 0.71
N ILE A 116 5.99 14.55 -0.36
CA ILE A 116 5.49 15.89 -0.71
C ILE A 116 3.95 15.95 -0.74
N VAL A 117 3.31 14.88 -1.19
CA VAL A 117 1.85 14.77 -1.30
C VAL A 117 1.20 14.04 -0.11
N TRP A 118 1.94 13.83 0.98
CA TRP A 118 1.40 13.20 2.18
C TRP A 118 0.22 13.99 2.74
N GLN A 119 0.36 15.30 2.84
CA GLN A 119 -0.71 16.17 3.31
C GLN A 119 -1.89 16.16 2.35
N GLY A 120 -3.05 15.76 2.83
CA GLY A 120 -4.27 15.60 2.03
C GLY A 120 -4.40 14.22 1.38
N SER A 121 -3.44 13.31 1.56
CA SER A 121 -3.56 11.92 1.11
C SER A 121 -4.65 11.17 1.86
N ALA A 122 -5.16 10.09 1.26
CA ALA A 122 -6.17 9.25 1.90
C ALA A 122 -5.69 8.65 3.23
N HIS A 123 -4.40 8.29 3.33
CA HIS A 123 -3.83 7.77 4.56
C HIS A 123 -3.70 8.84 5.64
N GLN A 124 -3.27 10.06 5.29
CA GLN A 124 -3.21 11.15 6.25
C GLN A 124 -4.61 11.53 6.76
N MET A 125 -5.60 11.66 5.85
CA MET A 125 -7.00 11.91 6.23
C MET A 125 -7.63 10.76 7.02
N GLY A 126 -7.14 9.54 6.84
CA GLY A 126 -7.52 8.35 7.60
C GLY A 126 -6.79 8.20 8.93
N GLU A 127 -6.05 9.22 9.37
CA GLU A 127 -5.29 9.23 10.63
C GLU A 127 -4.32 8.03 10.74
N VAL A 128 -3.63 7.67 9.63
CA VAL A 128 -2.61 6.63 9.62
C VAL A 128 -1.28 7.21 10.06
N ALA A 129 -0.66 6.61 11.08
CA ALA A 129 0.68 6.98 11.50
C ALA A 129 1.74 6.32 10.61
N CYS A 130 2.85 7.01 10.37
CA CYS A 130 4.01 6.41 9.68
C CYS A 130 4.43 5.09 10.36
N ALA A 131 4.35 5.05 11.70
CA ALA A 131 4.67 3.87 12.50
C ALA A 131 3.64 2.72 12.42
N ASP A 132 2.47 2.92 11.77
CA ASP A 132 1.52 1.82 11.52
C ASP A 132 1.98 0.94 10.36
N CYS A 133 2.83 1.48 9.48
CA CYS A 133 3.40 0.75 8.34
C CYS A 133 4.89 0.50 8.51
N HIS A 134 5.65 1.49 9.01
CA HIS A 134 7.11 1.46 9.09
C HIS A 134 7.62 1.04 10.46
N MET A 135 8.57 0.13 10.47
CA MET A 135 9.23 -0.37 11.68
C MET A 135 10.67 0.14 11.73
N VAL A 136 10.90 1.26 12.43
CA VAL A 136 12.23 1.91 12.50
C VAL A 136 13.25 1.10 13.30
N HIS A 137 12.80 0.32 14.31
CA HIS A 137 13.67 -0.50 15.15
C HIS A 137 13.90 -1.90 14.58
N THR A 138 13.89 -2.08 13.27
CA THR A 138 14.21 -3.34 12.60
C THR A 138 15.27 -3.14 11.54
N ALA A 139 16.12 -4.14 11.34
CA ALA A 139 17.12 -4.12 10.27
C ALA A 139 16.49 -4.14 8.86
N HIS A 140 15.30 -4.70 8.75
CA HIS A 140 14.55 -4.85 7.50
C HIS A 140 13.09 -4.48 7.73
N ASP A 141 12.71 -3.27 7.33
CA ASP A 141 11.34 -2.80 7.40
C ASP A 141 10.46 -3.57 6.40
N PRO A 142 9.39 -4.29 6.86
CA PRO A 142 8.52 -5.04 5.97
C PRO A 142 7.80 -4.16 4.94
N ALA A 143 7.51 -2.89 5.25
CA ALA A 143 6.89 -1.96 4.32
C ALA A 143 7.80 -1.62 3.12
N MET A 144 9.12 -1.72 3.31
CA MET A 144 10.13 -1.49 2.26
C MET A 144 10.54 -2.78 1.52
N ASP A 145 10.10 -3.94 1.98
CA ASP A 145 10.36 -5.24 1.36
C ASP A 145 9.17 -5.63 0.48
N LYS A 146 9.33 -5.58 -0.84
CA LYS A 146 8.27 -5.89 -1.79
C LYS A 146 7.60 -7.24 -1.53
N SER A 147 8.34 -8.22 -1.07
CA SER A 147 7.83 -9.57 -0.79
C SER A 147 7.02 -9.68 0.51
N LYS A 148 7.01 -8.64 1.34
CA LYS A 148 6.31 -8.60 2.64
C LYS A 148 5.35 -7.44 2.79
N GLN A 149 5.42 -6.49 1.85
CA GLN A 149 4.62 -5.27 1.88
C GLN A 149 3.11 -5.54 1.91
N ASP A 150 2.67 -6.57 1.22
CA ASP A 150 1.27 -7.01 1.18
C ASP A 150 0.73 -7.30 2.58
N GLN A 151 1.52 -7.94 3.44
CA GLN A 151 1.11 -8.29 4.81
C GLN A 151 0.92 -7.04 5.67
N VAL A 152 1.74 -6.01 5.46
CA VAL A 152 1.56 -4.71 6.12
C VAL A 152 0.25 -4.06 5.67
N CYS A 153 0.03 -3.97 4.36
CA CYS A 153 -1.18 -3.38 3.79
C CYS A 153 -2.45 -4.13 4.19
N TYR A 154 -2.41 -5.46 4.21
CA TYR A 154 -3.54 -6.32 4.60
C TYR A 154 -3.94 -6.19 6.06
N GLY A 155 -3.16 -5.56 6.90
CA GLY A 155 -3.56 -5.19 8.26
C GLY A 155 -4.87 -4.39 8.29
N CYS A 156 -5.04 -3.49 7.32
CA CYS A 156 -6.22 -2.64 7.15
C CYS A 156 -7.02 -2.99 5.89
N HIS A 157 -6.38 -3.33 4.77
CA HIS A 157 -7.00 -3.57 3.47
C HIS A 157 -7.48 -5.03 3.29
N GLN A 158 -8.41 -5.47 4.17
CA GLN A 158 -8.91 -6.86 4.20
C GLN A 158 -9.69 -7.26 2.95
N LYS A 159 -10.38 -6.32 2.30
CA LYS A 159 -11.08 -6.57 1.04
C LYS A 159 -10.09 -6.96 -0.05
N GLN A 160 -9.03 -6.19 -0.23
CA GLN A 160 -7.98 -6.44 -1.23
C GLN A 160 -7.28 -7.77 -0.95
N ARG A 161 -7.00 -8.07 0.33
CA ARG A 161 -6.50 -9.39 0.73
C ARG A 161 -7.39 -10.52 0.22
N SER A 162 -8.71 -10.42 0.41
CA SER A 162 -9.66 -11.44 -0.06
C SER A 162 -9.72 -11.53 -1.58
N GLU A 163 -9.51 -10.42 -2.28
CA GLU A 163 -9.50 -10.37 -3.73
C GLU A 163 -8.28 -11.07 -4.31
N PHE A 164 -7.09 -10.86 -3.76
CA PHE A 164 -5.86 -11.53 -4.18
C PHE A 164 -5.83 -13.04 -3.92
N LEU A 165 -6.76 -13.58 -3.11
CA LEU A 165 -6.94 -15.01 -2.90
C LEU A 165 -7.83 -15.68 -3.97
N LYS A 166 -8.41 -14.92 -4.90
CA LYS A 166 -9.22 -15.47 -5.99
C LYS A 166 -8.34 -16.17 -7.04
N PRO A 167 -8.93 -17.11 -7.83
CA PRO A 167 -8.18 -17.92 -8.78
C PRO A 167 -7.42 -17.13 -9.86
N SER A 168 -7.94 -15.97 -10.25
CA SER A 168 -7.31 -15.06 -11.18
C SER A 168 -6.91 -13.79 -10.44
N SER A 169 -5.63 -13.58 -10.22
CA SER A 169 -5.08 -12.43 -9.49
C SER A 169 -3.67 -12.12 -9.99
N HIS A 170 -3.22 -10.89 -9.78
CA HIS A 170 -1.81 -10.57 -9.97
C HIS A 170 -0.94 -11.28 -8.91
N PRO A 171 0.33 -11.58 -9.22
CA PRO A 171 1.20 -12.42 -8.38
C PRO A 171 1.80 -11.65 -7.19
N VAL A 172 0.92 -10.98 -6.41
CA VAL A 172 1.32 -10.27 -5.18
C VAL A 172 1.71 -11.26 -4.08
N ALA A 173 0.96 -12.37 -3.95
CA ALA A 173 1.24 -13.40 -2.95
C ALA A 173 2.58 -14.11 -3.12
N THR A 174 3.17 -14.10 -4.33
CA THR A 174 4.49 -14.66 -4.62
C THR A 174 5.63 -13.63 -4.49
N GLY A 175 5.29 -12.36 -4.27
CA GLY A 175 6.24 -11.26 -4.17
C GLY A 175 6.78 -10.75 -5.52
N ASP A 176 6.24 -11.23 -6.65
CA ASP A 176 6.62 -10.75 -7.99
C ASP A 176 6.08 -9.34 -8.25
N LEU A 177 4.97 -8.98 -7.60
CA LEU A 177 4.40 -7.64 -7.56
C LEU A 177 4.12 -7.23 -6.11
N SER A 178 4.18 -5.93 -5.87
CA SER A 178 3.84 -5.31 -4.60
C SER A 178 2.73 -4.27 -4.77
N CYS A 179 2.10 -3.87 -3.67
CA CYS A 179 1.06 -2.84 -3.69
C CYS A 179 1.60 -1.51 -4.25
N SER A 180 2.86 -1.17 -3.93
CA SER A 180 3.53 0.05 -4.37
C SER A 180 3.94 0.07 -5.85
N ASP A 181 3.84 -1.06 -6.57
CA ASP A 181 4.05 -1.04 -8.03
C ASP A 181 2.88 -0.36 -8.77
N CYS A 182 1.71 -0.29 -8.12
CA CYS A 182 0.52 0.37 -8.66
C CYS A 182 0.06 1.58 -7.83
N HIS A 183 0.31 1.60 -6.51
CA HIS A 183 -0.18 2.63 -5.59
C HIS A 183 0.96 3.41 -4.95
N ALA A 184 0.82 4.73 -4.91
CA ALA A 184 1.69 5.63 -4.15
C ALA A 184 1.16 5.78 -2.73
N SER A 185 1.62 4.95 -1.80
CA SER A 185 1.08 4.85 -0.43
C SER A 185 1.20 6.14 0.40
N HIS A 186 2.16 6.99 0.08
CA HIS A 186 2.34 8.30 0.73
C HIS A 186 1.44 9.40 0.14
N GLY A 187 0.70 9.10 -0.93
CA GLY A 187 -0.22 10.00 -1.58
C GLY A 187 0.08 10.19 -3.06
N ALA A 188 -0.95 10.49 -3.82
CA ALA A 188 -0.89 10.94 -5.19
C ALA A 188 -2.19 11.70 -5.51
N ASP A 189 -2.10 12.68 -6.40
CA ASP A 189 -3.28 13.39 -6.92
C ASP A 189 -3.90 12.60 -8.09
N THR A 190 -4.23 11.33 -7.81
CA THR A 190 -4.76 10.38 -8.78
C THR A 190 -5.86 9.52 -8.15
N HIS A 191 -6.72 8.95 -8.98
CA HIS A 191 -7.73 8.00 -8.50
C HIS A 191 -7.06 6.84 -7.73
N ALA A 192 -7.54 6.55 -6.53
CA ALA A 192 -7.03 5.48 -5.66
C ALA A 192 -5.51 5.55 -5.40
N MET A 193 -4.92 6.74 -5.43
CA MET A 193 -3.47 6.97 -5.26
C MET A 193 -2.62 6.12 -6.23
N LEU A 194 -3.01 6.02 -7.50
CA LEU A 194 -2.23 5.32 -8.50
C LEU A 194 -0.92 6.05 -8.80
N VAL A 195 0.14 5.30 -9.08
CA VAL A 195 1.48 5.83 -9.44
C VAL A 195 1.52 6.56 -10.79
N LYS A 196 0.47 6.41 -11.61
CA LYS A 196 0.33 7.11 -12.89
C LYS A 196 -1.00 7.85 -12.94
N PRO A 197 -1.13 8.87 -13.83
CA PRO A 197 -2.31 9.72 -13.91
C PRO A 197 -3.63 8.99 -14.15
N THR A 198 -3.58 7.87 -14.86
CA THR A 198 -4.76 7.06 -15.19
C THR A 198 -4.55 5.59 -14.87
N ILE A 199 -5.65 4.83 -14.77
CA ILE A 199 -5.63 3.37 -14.64
C ILE A 199 -4.86 2.77 -15.81
N ASN A 200 -5.16 3.17 -17.03
CA ASN A 200 -4.54 2.64 -18.24
C ASN A 200 -3.02 2.89 -18.24
N GLU A 201 -2.55 4.09 -17.89
CA GLU A 201 -1.12 4.39 -17.82
C GLU A 201 -0.42 3.53 -16.74
N THR A 202 -1.10 3.24 -15.64
CA THR A 202 -0.58 2.33 -14.61
C THR A 202 -0.45 0.91 -15.16
N CYS A 203 -1.49 0.40 -15.84
CA CYS A 203 -1.48 -0.93 -16.45
C CYS A 203 -0.41 -1.05 -17.55
N TYR A 204 -0.25 -0.03 -18.38
CA TYR A 204 0.72 -0.01 -19.49
C TYR A 204 2.17 -0.01 -19.03
N SER A 205 2.44 0.26 -17.77
CA SER A 205 3.80 0.14 -17.22
C SER A 205 4.36 -1.28 -17.35
N CYS A 206 3.48 -2.29 -17.35
CA CYS A 206 3.82 -3.70 -17.54
C CYS A 206 3.17 -4.31 -18.79
N HIS A 207 1.97 -3.85 -19.15
CA HIS A 207 1.18 -4.33 -20.30
C HIS A 207 1.30 -3.40 -21.52
N ALA A 208 2.53 -3.03 -21.86
CA ALA A 208 2.82 -2.08 -22.95
C ALA A 208 2.25 -2.50 -24.31
N GLU A 209 2.10 -3.81 -24.54
CA GLU A 209 1.55 -4.36 -25.78
C GLU A 209 0.04 -4.08 -25.96
N LYS A 210 -0.65 -3.63 -24.89
CA LYS A 210 -2.07 -3.26 -24.94
C LYS A 210 -2.29 -1.77 -25.18
N ARG A 211 -1.22 -0.99 -25.23
CA ARG A 211 -1.29 0.48 -25.25
C ARG A 211 -1.83 1.06 -26.55
N GLY A 212 -1.56 0.44 -27.66
CA GLY A 212 -1.83 1.05 -28.98
C GLY A 212 -0.81 2.17 -29.34
N PRO A 213 -1.12 3.07 -30.28
CA PRO A 213 -2.37 3.12 -31.03
C PRO A 213 -2.52 1.92 -31.99
N PHE A 214 -3.74 1.45 -32.15
CA PHE A 214 -4.06 0.38 -33.08
C PHE A 214 -4.76 0.95 -34.34
N LEU A 215 -4.61 0.27 -35.48
CA LEU A 215 -5.34 0.62 -36.69
C LEU A 215 -6.86 0.51 -36.46
N TRP A 216 -7.28 -0.49 -35.71
CA TRP A 216 -8.65 -0.72 -35.26
C TRP A 216 -8.67 -0.78 -33.75
N GLU A 217 -9.11 0.29 -33.11
CA GLU A 217 -9.21 0.38 -31.67
C GLU A 217 -10.55 -0.14 -31.16
N HIS A 218 -10.56 -0.73 -29.99
CA HIS A 218 -11.77 -1.02 -29.23
C HIS A 218 -11.93 0.05 -28.15
N ALA A 219 -12.87 0.98 -28.31
CA ALA A 219 -13.00 2.15 -27.48
C ALA A 219 -12.99 1.85 -25.97
N PRO A 220 -13.72 0.87 -25.41
CA PRO A 220 -13.67 0.57 -23.98
C PRO A 220 -12.27 0.19 -23.49
N ALA A 221 -11.46 -0.47 -24.33
CA ALA A 221 -10.10 -0.85 -23.96
C ALA A 221 -9.14 0.35 -23.91
N SER A 222 -9.35 1.34 -24.77
CA SER A 222 -8.57 2.59 -24.77
C SER A 222 -9.06 3.58 -23.70
N GLU A 223 -10.31 3.48 -23.28
CA GLU A 223 -10.89 4.38 -22.26
C GLU A 223 -10.47 3.98 -20.84
N ASP A 224 -10.78 2.75 -20.40
CA ASP A 224 -10.47 2.29 -19.04
C ASP A 224 -10.40 0.76 -18.97
N CYS A 225 -9.24 0.23 -18.59
CA CYS A 225 -9.03 -1.19 -18.35
C CYS A 225 -9.98 -1.77 -17.29
N ALA A 226 -10.37 -0.98 -16.28
CA ALA A 226 -11.25 -1.41 -15.21
C ALA A 226 -12.72 -1.61 -15.63
N LEU A 227 -13.12 -1.20 -16.83
CA LEU A 227 -14.42 -1.56 -17.39
C LEU A 227 -14.56 -3.08 -17.57
N CYS A 228 -13.45 -3.76 -17.84
CA CYS A 228 -13.42 -5.19 -18.10
C CYS A 228 -12.68 -6.00 -17.05
N HIS A 229 -11.68 -5.41 -16.38
CA HIS A 229 -10.79 -6.10 -15.46
C HIS A 229 -10.87 -5.58 -14.01
N THR A 230 -10.73 -6.50 -13.04
CA THR A 230 -10.56 -6.21 -11.62
C THR A 230 -9.10 -6.46 -11.22
N PRO A 231 -8.27 -5.44 -11.00
CA PRO A 231 -6.82 -5.62 -10.88
C PRO A 231 -6.36 -6.43 -9.66
N HIS A 232 -7.15 -6.48 -8.59
CA HIS A 232 -6.79 -7.22 -7.38
C HIS A 232 -7.14 -8.71 -7.48
N GLY A 233 -8.19 -9.08 -8.22
CA GLY A 233 -8.52 -10.47 -8.41
C GLY A 233 -9.97 -10.73 -8.80
N SER A 234 -10.18 -11.83 -9.53
CA SER A 234 -11.46 -12.28 -10.05
C SER A 234 -11.64 -13.77 -9.91
N ILE A 235 -12.89 -14.22 -9.87
CA ILE A 235 -13.25 -15.64 -10.03
C ILE A 235 -13.28 -16.06 -11.52
N HIS A 236 -13.15 -15.08 -12.43
CA HIS A 236 -13.11 -15.30 -13.87
C HIS A 236 -11.67 -15.22 -14.39
N PRO A 237 -11.31 -15.97 -15.45
CA PRO A 237 -10.00 -15.84 -16.07
C PRO A 237 -9.69 -14.41 -16.48
N ASP A 238 -8.41 -14.10 -16.63
CA ASP A 238 -7.90 -12.81 -17.11
C ASP A 238 -8.39 -11.61 -16.30
N LEU A 239 -8.65 -11.82 -14.99
CA LEU A 239 -9.14 -10.76 -14.08
C LEU A 239 -10.48 -10.14 -14.52
N LEU A 240 -11.29 -10.79 -15.31
CA LEU A 240 -12.52 -10.22 -15.85
C LEU A 240 -13.55 -9.96 -14.74
N VAL A 241 -14.26 -8.83 -14.82
CA VAL A 241 -15.36 -8.46 -13.91
C VAL A 241 -16.55 -9.40 -14.01
N LYS A 242 -16.76 -9.97 -15.21
CA LYS A 242 -17.79 -10.96 -15.55
C LYS A 242 -17.23 -11.99 -16.50
N ARG A 243 -17.87 -13.13 -16.61
CA ARG A 243 -17.55 -14.13 -17.65
C ARG A 243 -17.66 -13.48 -19.02
N ALA A 244 -16.69 -13.72 -19.91
CA ALA A 244 -16.55 -13.06 -21.21
C ALA A 244 -17.85 -12.95 -22.05
N PRO A 245 -18.70 -14.00 -22.24
CA PRO A 245 -19.95 -13.82 -22.98
C PRO A 245 -20.90 -12.80 -22.37
N GLN A 246 -21.03 -12.75 -21.04
CA GLN A 246 -21.85 -11.76 -20.36
C GLN A 246 -21.25 -10.36 -20.43
N LEU A 247 -19.95 -10.24 -20.22
CA LEU A 247 -19.24 -8.97 -20.30
C LEU A 247 -19.42 -8.32 -21.68
N CYS A 248 -19.21 -9.09 -22.75
CA CYS A 248 -19.38 -8.58 -24.12
C CYS A 248 -20.81 -8.11 -24.40
N ARG A 249 -21.81 -8.83 -23.85
CA ARG A 249 -23.23 -8.51 -24.04
C ARG A 249 -23.69 -7.25 -23.31
N ASP A 250 -22.98 -6.75 -22.34
CA ASP A 250 -23.32 -5.47 -21.71
C ASP A 250 -23.37 -4.33 -22.75
N CYS A 251 -22.63 -4.46 -23.84
CA CYS A 251 -22.60 -3.47 -24.93
C CYS A 251 -23.01 -4.05 -26.30
N HIS A 252 -22.75 -5.35 -26.55
CA HIS A 252 -22.98 -6.01 -27.83
C HIS A 252 -24.20 -6.94 -27.77
N SER A 253 -25.41 -6.41 -27.98
CA SER A 253 -26.64 -7.20 -27.88
C SER A 253 -26.99 -7.98 -29.14
N GLU A 254 -26.87 -7.39 -30.35
CA GLU A 254 -27.24 -8.00 -31.61
C GLU A 254 -26.52 -7.36 -32.80
N GLN A 255 -25.32 -7.82 -33.14
CA GLN A 255 -24.64 -7.29 -34.31
C GLN A 255 -24.01 -8.39 -35.14
N GLY A 256 -24.69 -8.72 -36.25
CA GLY A 256 -24.14 -9.55 -37.30
C GLY A 256 -24.18 -11.08 -37.11
N HIS A 257 -24.42 -11.53 -35.90
CA HIS A 257 -24.75 -12.91 -35.53
C HIS A 257 -25.45 -12.95 -34.17
N PRO A 258 -26.18 -14.03 -33.80
CA PRO A 258 -26.86 -14.13 -32.52
C PRO A 258 -25.88 -14.09 -31.38
N SER A 259 -25.87 -13.02 -30.58
CA SER A 259 -25.12 -12.90 -29.35
C SER A 259 -25.90 -13.37 -28.11
N LEU A 260 -27.20 -13.62 -28.27
CA LEU A 260 -28.08 -14.16 -27.26
C LEU A 260 -28.05 -15.68 -27.23
N ALA A 261 -28.02 -16.28 -26.06
CA ALA A 261 -28.05 -17.74 -25.89
C ALA A 261 -29.34 -18.39 -26.36
N GLN A 262 -30.39 -17.60 -26.56
CA GLN A 262 -31.72 -18.02 -27.00
C GLN A 262 -32.26 -17.04 -28.01
N THR A 263 -31.97 -17.29 -29.28
CA THR A 263 -32.76 -16.78 -30.37
C THR A 263 -33.73 -17.88 -30.78
N ASP A 264 -35.03 -17.63 -30.57
CA ASP A 264 -36.16 -18.46 -30.97
C ASP A 264 -36.32 -19.88 -30.40
N LEU A 265 -37.03 -19.97 -29.31
CA LEU A 265 -37.69 -21.19 -28.84
C LEU A 265 -38.85 -21.65 -29.76
N GLY A 266 -38.99 -21.06 -30.96
CA GLY A 266 -40.15 -21.33 -31.83
C GLY A 266 -39.92 -21.47 -33.33
N SER A 267 -38.77 -21.13 -33.86
CA SER A 267 -38.60 -21.03 -35.32
C SER A 267 -37.43 -21.81 -35.90
N GLY A 268 -37.02 -22.93 -35.29
CA GLY A 268 -36.06 -23.85 -35.92
C GLY A 268 -34.65 -23.29 -36.19
N GLY A 269 -34.30 -22.12 -35.65
CA GLY A 269 -32.98 -21.55 -35.73
C GLY A 269 -32.05 -22.29 -34.75
N ASN A 270 -30.99 -22.89 -35.27
CA ASN A 270 -29.94 -23.53 -34.48
C ASN A 270 -29.33 -22.52 -33.52
N SER A 271 -29.74 -22.55 -32.25
CA SER A 271 -28.96 -21.94 -31.21
C SER A 271 -27.60 -22.60 -31.20
N SER A 272 -26.57 -21.88 -31.64
CA SER A 272 -25.21 -22.42 -31.66
C SER A 272 -24.80 -22.77 -30.23
N THR A 273 -24.68 -24.07 -29.93
CA THR A 273 -24.14 -24.56 -28.65
C THR A 273 -22.76 -23.99 -28.36
N PHE A 274 -22.03 -23.56 -29.39
CA PHE A 274 -20.75 -22.86 -29.24
C PHE A 274 -20.87 -21.48 -28.56
N LEU A 275 -21.99 -20.78 -28.72
CA LEU A 275 -22.25 -19.51 -28.01
C LEU A 275 -22.61 -19.68 -26.57
N LEU A 276 -23.20 -20.82 -26.18
CA LEU A 276 -23.55 -21.12 -24.79
C LEU A 276 -22.35 -21.55 -23.97
N SER A 277 -21.44 -22.33 -24.57
CA SER A 277 -20.27 -22.91 -23.89
C SER A 277 -18.95 -22.22 -24.23
N GLY A 278 -18.92 -21.41 -25.29
CA GLY A 278 -17.73 -20.72 -25.78
C GLY A 278 -17.57 -19.29 -25.27
N SER A 279 -16.39 -18.71 -25.52
CA SER A 279 -16.11 -17.32 -25.35
C SER A 279 -16.16 -16.58 -26.68
N CYS A 280 -16.66 -15.33 -26.69
CA CYS A 280 -16.60 -14.46 -27.87
C CYS A 280 -15.15 -14.27 -28.35
N THR A 281 -14.20 -14.31 -27.44
CA THR A 281 -12.76 -14.20 -27.68
C THR A 281 -12.17 -15.39 -28.46
N ASN A 282 -12.90 -16.52 -28.58
CA ASN A 282 -12.46 -17.63 -29.43
C ASN A 282 -12.39 -17.24 -30.93
N CYS A 283 -13.21 -16.27 -31.33
CA CYS A 283 -13.21 -15.69 -32.68
C CYS A 283 -12.71 -14.24 -32.66
N HIS A 284 -13.11 -13.42 -31.69
CA HIS A 284 -12.73 -12.03 -31.53
C HIS A 284 -11.55 -11.92 -30.58
N SER A 285 -10.37 -12.40 -30.99
CA SER A 285 -9.19 -12.51 -30.12
C SER A 285 -8.48 -11.18 -29.87
N GLN A 286 -8.71 -10.16 -30.69
CA GLN A 286 -8.01 -8.87 -30.62
C GLN A 286 -8.85 -7.78 -29.97
N VAL A 287 -9.50 -8.11 -28.85
CA VAL A 287 -10.43 -7.20 -28.14
C VAL A 287 -9.78 -5.92 -27.59
N HIS A 288 -8.46 -5.87 -27.50
CA HIS A 288 -7.75 -4.65 -27.10
C HIS A 288 -7.41 -3.72 -28.28
N GLY A 289 -7.52 -4.21 -29.50
CA GLY A 289 -7.21 -3.50 -30.74
C GLY A 289 -6.46 -4.38 -31.73
N SER A 290 -6.49 -4.01 -32.99
CA SER A 290 -5.84 -4.75 -34.07
C SER A 290 -5.11 -3.83 -35.05
N ASN A 291 -3.91 -4.23 -35.46
CA ASN A 291 -3.12 -3.59 -36.53
C ASN A 291 -3.24 -4.33 -37.87
N HIS A 292 -4.03 -5.39 -37.93
CA HIS A 292 -4.24 -6.11 -39.20
C HIS A 292 -5.15 -5.30 -40.13
N PRO A 293 -4.87 -5.20 -41.43
CA PRO A 293 -5.71 -4.45 -42.40
C PRO A 293 -7.19 -4.88 -42.40
N SER A 294 -7.49 -6.14 -42.12
CA SER A 294 -8.86 -6.67 -41.98
C SER A 294 -9.31 -6.82 -40.53
N GLY A 295 -8.74 -6.03 -39.61
CA GLY A 295 -8.94 -6.17 -38.17
C GLY A 295 -10.20 -5.52 -37.60
N LEU A 296 -11.06 -4.90 -38.44
CA LEU A 296 -12.28 -4.19 -38.02
C LEU A 296 -13.20 -5.00 -37.08
N LYS A 297 -13.23 -6.31 -37.22
CA LYS A 297 -14.03 -7.22 -36.36
C LYS A 297 -13.25 -7.78 -35.18
N MET A 298 -12.06 -7.30 -34.91
CA MET A 298 -11.19 -7.76 -33.82
C MET A 298 -10.87 -9.27 -33.82
N MET A 299 -10.90 -9.89 -35.02
CA MET A 299 -10.61 -11.32 -35.18
C MET A 299 -9.13 -11.60 -35.48
N ARG A 300 -8.38 -10.60 -35.89
CA ARG A 300 -6.97 -10.67 -36.25
C ARG A 300 -6.22 -9.42 -35.81
#